data_0ba88fd0218638e32dbc54f9d1d338b7
#
_entry.id   0ba88fd0218638e32dbc54f9d1d338b7
#
_cell.length_a   1.000
_cell.length_b   1.000
_cell.length_c   1.000
_cell.angle_alpha   90.00
_cell.angle_beta   90.00
_cell.angle_gamma   90.00
#
_symmetry.space_group_name_H-M   'P 1'
#
loop_
_entity.id
_entity.type
_entity.pdbx_description
1 polymer ?
#
loop_
_entity_poly.entity_id
_entity_poly.type
_entity_poly.pdbx_seq_one_letter_code
_entity_poly.pdbx_strand_id
1 'polypeptide(L)'
;MKQRMQKAALFALGFLVLVFYLSAAPAALEAGDSAPTTLYRISFVRAAPGKLLDLIELFKNRMSVYDAMGDEPPLWWRHTQGDQWDLMMIFPMESYAAYYAEARIARRAQADEHGDDFMRRFNECTAWKEDLFVMGPSLAVVKEKFQAAAYYHIEIFVSLPGKQKELYQERVMENKYQVGIGRPATLIFTRDQGASWDLFTLGCYRDLHHWAESYKLGGEKREAAARAAGFENSAAIGPYMRSLIYMHRDTMGVAIR
;
A
#
# COMPACT_ATOMS: atom_id res chain seq x y z
N MET A 1 39.93 22.82 -81.18
CA MET A 1 40.15 21.89 -80.13
C MET A 1 39.52 22.51 -78.86
N LYS A 2 38.34 22.08 -78.51
CA LYS A 2 37.56 22.70 -77.41
C LYS A 2 37.33 21.64 -76.35
N GLN A 3 37.97 21.77 -75.20
CA GLN A 3 37.63 21.00 -74.04
C GLN A 3 36.48 21.68 -73.30
N ARG A 4 35.38 20.95 -73.22
CA ARG A 4 34.26 21.34 -72.37
C ARG A 4 34.48 20.78 -71.00
N MET A 5 34.65 21.68 -70.02
CA MET A 5 34.59 21.34 -68.60
C MET A 5 33.12 21.16 -68.22
N GLN A 6 32.78 19.93 -67.85
CA GLN A 6 31.48 19.66 -67.16
C GLN A 6 31.67 19.90 -65.66
N LYS A 7 30.90 20.85 -65.14
CA LYS A 7 30.79 21.07 -63.70
C LYS A 7 29.80 20.01 -63.13
N ALA A 8 30.32 19.13 -62.34
CA ALA A 8 29.49 18.25 -61.51
C ALA A 8 29.03 19.01 -60.30
N ALA A 9 27.73 19.23 -60.16
CA ALA A 9 27.10 19.75 -58.96
C ALA A 9 26.90 18.58 -57.99
N LEU A 10 27.62 18.59 -56.86
CA LEU A 10 27.33 17.71 -55.72
C LEU A 10 26.08 18.24 -55.01
N PHE A 11 24.98 17.51 -55.11
CA PHE A 11 23.86 17.67 -54.21
C PHE A 11 24.18 16.94 -52.91
N ALA A 12 24.51 17.66 -51.84
CA ALA A 12 24.57 17.12 -50.51
C ALA A 12 23.15 16.98 -49.97
N LEU A 13 22.62 15.77 -49.99
CA LEU A 13 21.35 15.43 -49.36
C LEU A 13 21.57 15.31 -47.86
N GLY A 14 21.32 16.38 -47.12
CA GLY A 14 21.32 16.39 -45.67
C GLY A 14 20.15 15.54 -45.13
N PHE A 15 20.44 14.33 -44.69
CA PHE A 15 19.47 13.48 -43.98
C PHE A 15 19.35 14.04 -42.54
N LEU A 16 18.30 14.85 -42.30
CA LEU A 16 17.95 15.31 -40.98
C LEU A 16 17.28 14.16 -40.25
N VAL A 17 18.03 13.36 -39.45
CA VAL A 17 17.48 12.36 -38.56
C VAL A 17 16.87 13.08 -37.37
N LEU A 18 15.57 13.30 -37.43
CA LEU A 18 14.78 13.78 -36.30
C LEU A 18 14.59 12.61 -35.31
N VAL A 19 15.49 12.50 -34.34
CA VAL A 19 15.33 11.54 -33.24
C VAL A 19 14.22 12.08 -32.32
N PHE A 20 13.01 11.60 -32.54
CA PHE A 20 11.95 11.72 -31.54
C PHE A 20 12.35 10.89 -30.32
N TYR A 21 12.93 11.52 -29.30
CA TYR A 21 12.88 10.99 -27.97
C TYR A 21 11.42 11.00 -27.51
N LEU A 22 10.69 9.89 -27.78
CA LEU A 22 9.55 9.56 -26.98
C LEU A 22 10.10 9.30 -25.56
N SER A 23 10.12 10.33 -24.72
CA SER A 23 10.13 10.12 -23.28
C SER A 23 8.81 9.42 -22.93
N ALA A 24 8.80 8.09 -22.99
CA ALA A 24 7.81 7.32 -22.28
C ALA A 24 8.03 7.66 -20.81
N ALA A 25 7.24 8.60 -20.29
CA ALA A 25 7.07 8.71 -18.85
C ALA A 25 6.73 7.28 -18.40
N PRO A 26 7.42 6.73 -17.39
CA PRO A 26 7.00 5.45 -16.84
C PRO A 26 5.52 5.62 -16.48
N ALA A 27 4.66 4.83 -17.11
CA ALA A 27 3.27 4.74 -16.69
C ALA A 27 3.37 4.37 -15.20
N ALA A 28 3.04 5.32 -14.33
CA ALA A 28 2.92 5.04 -12.91
C ALA A 28 1.92 3.88 -12.85
N LEU A 29 2.39 2.69 -12.47
CA LEU A 29 1.50 1.57 -12.19
C LEU A 29 0.50 2.09 -11.17
N GLU A 30 -0.74 2.32 -11.62
CA GLU A 30 -1.80 2.73 -10.72
C GLU A 30 -1.96 1.61 -9.70
N ALA A 31 -1.57 1.89 -8.46
CA ALA A 31 -1.53 0.91 -7.36
C ALA A 31 -2.90 0.26 -7.07
N GLY A 32 -3.97 0.71 -7.74
CA GLY A 32 -5.33 0.20 -7.60
C GLY A 32 -5.75 -0.89 -8.59
N ASP A 33 -5.02 -1.09 -9.70
CA ASP A 33 -5.47 -2.01 -10.77
C ASP A 33 -4.74 -3.37 -10.76
N SER A 34 -3.66 -3.54 -10.00
CA SER A 34 -2.99 -4.85 -9.88
C SER A 34 -3.72 -5.74 -8.89
N ALA A 35 -4.13 -6.93 -9.34
CA ALA A 35 -4.66 -7.96 -8.46
C ALA A 35 -3.69 -8.23 -7.30
N PRO A 36 -4.19 -8.47 -6.07
CA PRO A 36 -3.34 -8.80 -4.93
C PRO A 36 -2.54 -10.08 -5.21
N THR A 37 -1.21 -9.99 -5.22
CA THR A 37 -0.33 -11.10 -5.63
C THR A 37 0.70 -11.48 -4.57
N THR A 38 0.88 -10.67 -3.55
CA THR A 38 1.91 -10.86 -2.52
C THR A 38 1.24 -11.15 -1.18
N LEU A 39 1.74 -12.19 -0.51
CA LEU A 39 1.28 -12.56 0.83
C LEU A 39 1.97 -11.69 1.87
N TYR A 40 1.19 -11.20 2.83
CA TYR A 40 1.64 -10.46 4.00
C TYR A 40 1.02 -11.05 5.27
N ARG A 41 1.77 -11.00 6.37
CA ARG A 41 1.20 -11.12 7.70
C ARG A 41 0.95 -9.72 8.25
N ILE A 42 -0.26 -9.49 8.72
CA ILE A 42 -0.62 -8.27 9.47
C ILE A 42 -0.60 -8.61 10.95
N SER A 43 0.00 -7.73 11.75
CA SER A 43 -0.11 -7.79 13.21
C SER A 43 -0.75 -6.51 13.71
N PHE A 44 -1.85 -6.64 14.40
CA PHE A 44 -2.39 -5.57 15.25
C PHE A 44 -1.93 -5.82 16.67
N VAL A 45 -1.40 -4.78 17.32
CA VAL A 45 -0.90 -4.89 18.68
C VAL A 45 -1.47 -3.76 19.52
N ARG A 46 -1.98 -4.10 20.70
CA ARG A 46 -2.36 -3.16 21.73
C ARG A 46 -1.38 -3.26 22.89
N ALA A 47 -0.77 -2.13 23.24
CA ALA A 47 0.15 -2.05 24.34
C ALA A 47 -0.56 -2.26 25.69
N ALA A 48 0.13 -2.82 26.66
CA ALA A 48 -0.29 -2.82 28.03
C ALA A 48 -0.35 -1.36 28.56
N PRO A 49 -1.18 -1.03 29.56
CA PRO A 49 -1.30 0.32 30.08
C PRO A 49 0.07 0.92 30.45
N GLY A 50 0.37 2.10 29.87
CA GLY A 50 1.63 2.81 30.06
C GLY A 50 2.85 2.23 29.31
N LYS A 51 2.69 1.18 28.48
CA LYS A 51 3.78 0.46 27.82
C LYS A 51 3.96 0.74 26.32
N LEU A 52 3.20 1.68 25.76
CA LEU A 52 3.28 1.94 24.31
C LEU A 52 4.68 2.38 23.86
N LEU A 53 5.34 3.27 24.60
CA LEU A 53 6.68 3.73 24.24
C LEU A 53 7.72 2.62 24.40
N ASP A 54 7.63 1.82 25.48
CA ASP A 54 8.50 0.66 25.68
C ASP A 54 8.35 -0.35 24.52
N LEU A 55 7.12 -0.59 24.07
CA LEU A 55 6.81 -1.47 22.95
C LEU A 55 7.38 -0.93 21.63
N ILE A 56 7.25 0.38 21.36
CA ILE A 56 7.83 1.02 20.17
C ILE A 56 9.35 0.87 20.17
N GLU A 57 10.02 1.18 21.28
CA GLU A 57 11.48 1.05 21.40
C GLU A 57 11.93 -0.42 21.25
N LEU A 58 11.18 -1.36 21.80
CA LEU A 58 11.45 -2.79 21.65
C LEU A 58 11.47 -3.20 20.18
N PHE A 59 10.49 -2.74 19.38
CA PHE A 59 10.46 -3.01 17.93
C PHE A 59 11.55 -2.26 17.16
N LYS A 60 11.84 -0.99 17.49
CA LYS A 60 12.93 -0.25 16.84
C LYS A 60 14.28 -0.97 17.01
N ASN A 61 14.56 -1.46 18.21
CA ASN A 61 15.79 -2.19 18.49
C ASN A 61 15.86 -3.54 17.77
N ARG A 62 14.71 -4.09 17.34
CA ARG A 62 14.65 -5.34 16.59
C ARG A 62 14.81 -5.16 15.08
N MET A 63 14.72 -3.94 14.53
CA MET A 63 14.75 -3.74 13.07
C MET A 63 16.03 -4.29 12.42
N SER A 64 17.19 -4.15 13.05
CA SER A 64 18.47 -4.70 12.56
C SER A 64 18.52 -6.24 12.52
N VAL A 65 17.71 -6.91 13.32
CA VAL A 65 17.64 -8.38 13.36
C VAL A 65 16.99 -8.93 12.09
N TYR A 66 16.05 -8.20 11.48
CA TYR A 66 15.43 -8.62 10.21
C TYR A 66 16.46 -8.70 9.09
N ASP A 67 17.39 -7.75 8.99
CA ASP A 67 18.48 -7.78 8.00
C ASP A 67 19.37 -9.01 8.20
N ALA A 68 19.72 -9.33 9.45
CA ALA A 68 20.51 -10.52 9.79
C ALA A 68 19.76 -11.83 9.45
N MET A 69 18.43 -11.84 9.61
CA MET A 69 17.55 -12.94 9.19
C MET A 69 17.44 -13.07 7.66
N GLY A 70 17.84 -12.04 6.90
CA GLY A 70 17.57 -11.94 5.47
C GLY A 70 16.07 -11.77 5.18
N ASP A 71 15.35 -11.16 6.09
CA ASP A 71 13.94 -10.82 5.97
C ASP A 71 13.78 -9.31 5.80
N GLU A 72 12.75 -8.91 5.08
CA GLU A 72 12.35 -7.50 5.05
C GLU A 72 11.76 -7.10 6.41
N PRO A 73 12.18 -5.96 6.99
CA PRO A 73 11.56 -5.46 8.19
C PRO A 73 10.09 -5.10 7.96
N PRO A 74 9.24 -5.14 8.99
CA PRO A 74 7.84 -4.75 8.84
C PRO A 74 7.71 -3.27 8.50
N LEU A 75 6.72 -2.96 7.65
CA LEU A 75 6.20 -1.61 7.52
C LEU A 75 5.22 -1.39 8.66
N TRP A 76 5.36 -0.31 9.43
CA TRP A 76 4.57 -0.14 10.63
C TRP A 76 4.31 1.32 10.99
N TRP A 77 3.21 1.52 11.71
CA TRP A 77 2.77 2.82 12.21
C TRP A 77 1.97 2.67 13.50
N ARG A 78 1.85 3.76 14.23
CA ARG A 78 0.95 3.83 15.37
C ARG A 78 -0.35 4.53 14.98
N HIS A 79 -1.47 4.10 15.55
CA HIS A 79 -2.72 4.80 15.37
C HIS A 79 -2.74 6.12 16.15
N THR A 80 -3.58 7.06 15.71
CA THR A 80 -3.84 8.33 16.39
C THR A 80 -5.28 8.47 16.82
N GLN A 81 -6.18 7.85 16.08
CA GLN A 81 -7.61 7.78 16.40
C GLN A 81 -8.27 6.66 15.58
N GLY A 82 -9.37 6.12 16.07
CA GLY A 82 -10.16 5.09 15.42
C GLY A 82 -10.18 3.80 16.23
N ASP A 83 -9.66 2.72 15.70
CA ASP A 83 -9.75 1.36 16.25
C ASP A 83 -9.02 1.20 17.60
N GLN A 84 -9.13 0.02 18.20
CA GLN A 84 -8.69 -0.27 19.56
C GLN A 84 -7.21 -0.68 19.70
N TRP A 85 -6.50 -0.92 18.60
CA TRP A 85 -5.08 -1.28 18.59
C TRP A 85 -4.19 -0.02 18.57
N ASP A 86 -2.95 -0.15 19.01
CA ASP A 86 -1.98 0.94 19.01
C ASP A 86 -1.02 0.90 17.83
N LEU A 87 -0.64 -0.30 17.40
CA LEU A 87 0.30 -0.53 16.30
C LEU A 87 -0.33 -1.44 15.24
N MET A 88 -0.14 -1.10 13.99
CA MET A 88 -0.35 -2.00 12.86
C MET A 88 0.98 -2.22 12.15
N MET A 89 1.28 -3.47 11.83
CA MET A 89 2.53 -3.91 11.23
C MET A 89 2.23 -4.81 10.03
N ILE A 90 2.88 -4.54 8.90
CA ILE A 90 2.80 -5.35 7.68
C ILE A 90 4.13 -6.07 7.49
N PHE A 91 4.15 -7.38 7.64
CA PHE A 91 5.32 -8.23 7.45
C PHE A 91 5.28 -8.86 6.06
N PRO A 92 6.24 -8.55 5.16
CA PRO A 92 6.31 -9.19 3.86
C PRO A 92 6.62 -10.68 3.98
N MET A 93 5.85 -11.52 3.31
CA MET A 93 6.02 -12.98 3.34
C MET A 93 6.37 -13.57 1.97
N GLU A 94 6.04 -12.89 0.87
CA GLU A 94 6.08 -13.37 -0.52
C GLU A 94 5.01 -14.45 -0.77
N SER A 95 5.21 -15.65 -0.21
CA SER A 95 4.29 -16.77 -0.21
C SER A 95 4.48 -17.62 1.05
N TYR A 96 3.54 -18.49 1.37
CA TYR A 96 3.70 -19.47 2.48
C TYR A 96 4.93 -20.34 2.28
N ALA A 97 5.12 -20.87 1.07
CA ALA A 97 6.25 -21.75 0.77
C ALA A 97 7.60 -21.05 0.97
N ALA A 98 7.74 -19.80 0.49
CA ALA A 98 8.95 -19.01 0.66
C ALA A 98 9.18 -18.64 2.14
N TYR A 99 8.14 -18.26 2.84
CA TYR A 99 8.24 -17.80 4.24
C TYR A 99 8.61 -18.93 5.20
N TYR A 100 8.08 -20.14 4.99
CA TYR A 100 8.31 -21.33 5.83
C TYR A 100 9.35 -22.30 5.23
N ALA A 101 10.13 -21.90 4.25
CA ALA A 101 11.24 -22.71 3.74
C ALA A 101 12.25 -23.02 4.86
N GLU A 102 12.69 -24.28 4.95
CA GLU A 102 13.61 -24.75 6.00
C GLU A 102 14.86 -23.88 6.14
N ALA A 103 15.46 -23.50 5.02
CA ALA A 103 16.65 -22.63 5.00
C ALA A 103 16.36 -21.25 5.60
N ARG A 104 15.15 -20.70 5.40
CA ARG A 104 14.75 -19.42 5.97
C ARG A 104 14.48 -19.54 7.49
N ILE A 105 13.85 -20.63 7.92
CA ILE A 105 13.63 -20.92 9.35
C ILE A 105 14.97 -21.07 10.06
N ALA A 106 15.93 -21.84 9.50
CA ALA A 106 17.23 -22.04 10.09
C ALA A 106 18.02 -20.72 10.21
N ARG A 107 18.01 -19.88 9.17
CA ARG A 107 18.66 -18.58 9.17
C ARG A 107 18.08 -17.64 10.24
N ARG A 108 16.74 -17.62 10.40
CA ARG A 108 16.07 -16.84 11.45
C ARG A 108 16.47 -17.29 12.85
N ALA A 109 16.47 -18.60 13.08
CA ALA A 109 16.86 -19.16 14.37
C ALA A 109 18.32 -18.82 14.72
N GLN A 110 19.21 -18.82 13.73
CA GLN A 110 20.61 -18.46 13.91
C GLN A 110 20.80 -16.95 14.17
N ALA A 111 20.05 -16.09 13.50
CA ALA A 111 20.17 -14.64 13.62
C ALA A 111 19.49 -14.08 14.87
N ASP A 112 18.54 -14.80 15.46
CA ASP A 112 17.71 -14.35 16.59
C ASP A 112 18.20 -14.94 17.93
N GLU A 113 19.47 -14.72 18.27
CA GLU A 113 20.06 -15.22 19.52
C GLU A 113 19.33 -14.71 20.79
N HIS A 114 18.64 -13.57 20.68
CA HIS A 114 17.89 -12.94 21.77
C HIS A 114 16.37 -13.00 21.58
N GLY A 115 15.87 -13.93 20.73
CA GLY A 115 14.44 -14.05 20.44
C GLY A 115 13.59 -14.31 21.67
N ASP A 116 14.06 -15.12 22.62
CA ASP A 116 13.35 -15.41 23.85
C ASP A 116 13.24 -14.16 24.75
N ASP A 117 14.29 -13.34 24.86
CA ASP A 117 14.24 -12.08 25.62
C ASP A 117 13.28 -11.08 24.94
N PHE A 118 13.36 -10.96 23.62
CA PHE A 118 12.40 -10.15 22.87
C PHE A 118 10.95 -10.60 23.15
N MET A 119 10.65 -11.89 23.06
CA MET A 119 9.30 -12.40 23.27
C MET A 119 8.82 -12.20 24.71
N ARG A 120 9.68 -12.37 25.71
CA ARG A 120 9.36 -12.09 27.10
C ARG A 120 8.98 -10.60 27.27
N ARG A 121 9.82 -9.68 26.81
CA ARG A 121 9.58 -8.23 26.90
C ARG A 121 8.37 -7.80 26.08
N PHE A 122 8.19 -8.39 24.90
CA PHE A 122 7.00 -8.15 24.07
C PHE A 122 5.71 -8.53 24.82
N ASN A 123 5.68 -9.68 25.47
CA ASN A 123 4.53 -10.11 26.25
C ASN A 123 4.28 -9.19 27.48
N GLU A 124 5.33 -8.71 28.14
CA GLU A 124 5.21 -7.73 29.23
C GLU A 124 4.66 -6.37 28.77
N CYS A 125 4.92 -5.98 27.53
CA CYS A 125 4.47 -4.70 26.96
C CYS A 125 3.14 -4.79 26.21
N THR A 126 2.56 -5.98 26.00
CA THR A 126 1.40 -6.21 25.13
C THR A 126 0.18 -6.65 25.93
N ALA A 127 -0.94 -5.94 25.77
CA ALA A 127 -2.22 -6.32 26.33
C ALA A 127 -3.02 -7.24 25.38
N TRP A 128 -2.85 -7.07 24.08
CA TRP A 128 -3.57 -7.84 23.06
C TRP A 128 -2.81 -7.82 21.74
N LYS A 129 -2.91 -8.92 21.01
CA LYS A 129 -2.33 -9.07 19.67
C LYS A 129 -3.23 -9.92 18.79
N GLU A 130 -3.31 -9.57 17.51
CA GLU A 130 -3.93 -10.37 16.46
C GLU A 130 -2.97 -10.47 15.28
N ASP A 131 -2.72 -11.68 14.81
CA ASP A 131 -1.98 -11.96 13.58
C ASP A 131 -2.93 -12.57 12.55
N LEU A 132 -2.83 -12.10 11.31
CA LEU A 132 -3.65 -12.57 10.21
C LEU A 132 -2.88 -12.47 8.89
N PHE A 133 -3.40 -13.12 7.85
CA PHE A 133 -2.76 -13.16 6.54
C PHE A 133 -3.65 -12.50 5.50
N VAL A 134 -2.99 -11.73 4.62
CA VAL A 134 -3.66 -11.01 3.53
C VAL A 134 -2.87 -11.11 2.24
N MET A 135 -3.59 -11.05 1.13
CA MET A 135 -3.01 -10.80 -0.18
C MET A 135 -3.07 -9.30 -0.48
N GLY A 136 -1.98 -8.75 -0.98
CA GLY A 136 -1.88 -7.33 -1.30
C GLY A 136 -1.08 -7.06 -2.56
N PRO A 137 -0.86 -5.78 -2.91
CA PRO A 137 -0.01 -5.38 -4.03
C PRO A 137 1.43 -5.88 -3.85
N SER A 138 2.24 -5.80 -4.90
CA SER A 138 3.66 -6.16 -4.81
C SER A 138 4.38 -5.34 -3.73
N LEU A 139 5.38 -5.96 -3.08
CA LEU A 139 6.15 -5.30 -2.02
C LEU A 139 6.78 -3.98 -2.49
N ALA A 140 7.24 -3.90 -3.74
CA ALA A 140 7.81 -2.68 -4.30
C ALA A 140 6.81 -1.52 -4.27
N VAL A 141 5.56 -1.75 -4.70
CA VAL A 141 4.47 -0.75 -4.68
C VAL A 141 4.13 -0.35 -3.25
N VAL A 142 4.04 -1.32 -2.32
CA VAL A 142 3.72 -1.03 -0.92
C VAL A 142 4.84 -0.19 -0.28
N LYS A 143 6.12 -0.54 -0.50
CA LYS A 143 7.29 0.20 0.01
C LYS A 143 7.33 1.63 -0.55
N GLU A 144 7.13 1.81 -1.85
CA GLU A 144 7.12 3.13 -2.49
C GLU A 144 6.07 4.05 -1.85
N LYS A 145 4.82 3.58 -1.74
CA LYS A 145 3.73 4.35 -1.13
C LYS A 145 3.99 4.65 0.34
N PHE A 146 4.49 3.67 1.08
CA PHE A 146 4.78 3.82 2.50
C PHE A 146 5.92 4.83 2.76
N GLN A 147 7.00 4.78 1.99
CA GLN A 147 8.14 5.68 2.15
C GLN A 147 7.80 7.14 1.81
N ALA A 148 6.89 7.36 0.87
CA ALA A 148 6.43 8.69 0.47
C ALA A 148 5.44 9.32 1.48
N ALA A 149 4.98 8.55 2.48
CA ALA A 149 3.93 8.95 3.42
C ALA A 149 4.44 9.14 4.84
N ALA A 150 3.71 9.94 5.62
CA ALA A 150 3.88 10.06 7.07
C ALA A 150 2.55 9.98 7.83
N TYR A 151 1.43 9.96 7.08
CA TYR A 151 0.08 9.87 7.61
C TYR A 151 -0.73 8.84 6.82
N TYR A 152 -1.47 8.00 7.53
CA TYR A 152 -2.17 6.85 6.97
C TYR A 152 -3.63 6.86 7.34
N HIS A 153 -4.48 6.46 6.40
CA HIS A 153 -5.90 6.19 6.62
C HIS A 153 -6.16 4.72 6.31
N ILE A 154 -6.60 3.98 7.30
CA ILE A 154 -6.89 2.56 7.21
C ILE A 154 -8.39 2.37 7.33
N GLU A 155 -9.02 1.77 6.31
CA GLU A 155 -10.42 1.40 6.35
C GLU A 155 -10.52 -0.13 6.32
N ILE A 156 -11.06 -0.72 7.36
CA ILE A 156 -11.28 -2.18 7.47
C ILE A 156 -12.75 -2.47 7.18
N PHE A 157 -13.02 -3.40 6.27
CA PHE A 157 -14.35 -3.72 5.79
C PHE A 157 -14.77 -5.15 6.09
N VAL A 158 -16.00 -5.30 6.57
CA VAL A 158 -16.71 -6.58 6.65
C VAL A 158 -17.81 -6.56 5.61
N SER A 159 -17.72 -7.39 4.60
CA SER A 159 -18.73 -7.49 3.55
C SER A 159 -20.00 -8.21 4.03
N LEU A 160 -21.11 -7.94 3.37
CA LEU A 160 -22.27 -8.81 3.47
C LEU A 160 -21.94 -10.20 2.87
N PRO A 161 -22.59 -11.28 3.33
CA PRO A 161 -22.36 -12.62 2.80
C PRO A 161 -22.48 -12.68 1.27
N GLY A 162 -21.43 -13.20 0.61
CA GLY A 162 -21.35 -13.31 -0.85
C GLY A 162 -21.00 -12.01 -1.59
N LYS A 163 -20.73 -10.91 -0.88
CA LYS A 163 -20.41 -9.60 -1.49
C LYS A 163 -18.92 -9.26 -1.54
N GLN A 164 -18.03 -10.17 -1.17
CA GLN A 164 -16.58 -9.94 -1.09
C GLN A 164 -16.00 -9.46 -2.43
N LYS A 165 -16.36 -10.13 -3.52
CA LYS A 165 -15.87 -9.79 -4.87
C LYS A 165 -16.38 -8.43 -5.34
N GLU A 166 -17.66 -8.15 -5.11
CA GLU A 166 -18.26 -6.87 -5.49
C GLU A 166 -17.67 -5.72 -4.67
N LEU A 167 -17.42 -5.94 -3.37
CA LEU A 167 -16.75 -4.96 -2.52
C LEU A 167 -15.32 -4.67 -3.01
N TYR A 168 -14.54 -5.69 -3.38
CA TYR A 168 -13.22 -5.49 -3.97
C TYR A 168 -13.30 -4.63 -5.25
N GLN A 169 -14.23 -4.95 -6.15
CA GLN A 169 -14.43 -4.18 -7.39
C GLN A 169 -14.85 -2.73 -7.09
N GLU A 170 -15.69 -2.53 -6.11
CA GLU A 170 -16.10 -1.19 -5.68
C GLU A 170 -14.91 -0.39 -5.16
N ARG A 171 -14.00 -0.98 -4.36
CA ARG A 171 -12.76 -0.31 -3.93
C ARG A 171 -11.83 0.03 -5.10
N VAL A 172 -11.74 -0.83 -6.11
CA VAL A 172 -11.02 -0.52 -7.36
C VAL A 172 -11.65 0.65 -8.10
N MET A 173 -12.98 0.68 -8.21
CA MET A 173 -13.71 1.80 -8.81
C MET A 173 -13.47 3.09 -8.01
N GLU A 174 -13.51 3.03 -6.69
CA GLU A 174 -13.25 4.21 -5.86
C GLU A 174 -11.81 4.70 -6.02
N ASN A 175 -10.82 3.84 -6.16
CA ASN A 175 -9.46 4.23 -6.49
C ASN A 175 -9.38 5.01 -7.81
N LYS A 176 -10.09 4.57 -8.86
CA LYS A 176 -10.19 5.32 -10.12
C LYS A 176 -10.81 6.71 -9.93
N TYR A 177 -11.87 6.76 -9.13
CA TYR A 177 -12.49 8.03 -8.75
C TYR A 177 -11.51 8.94 -8.01
N GLN A 178 -10.78 8.42 -7.00
CA GLN A 178 -9.80 9.18 -6.23
C GLN A 178 -8.72 9.78 -7.14
N VAL A 179 -8.13 8.97 -8.02
CA VAL A 179 -7.14 9.44 -9.01
C VAL A 179 -7.74 10.50 -9.93
N GLY A 180 -8.97 10.29 -10.41
CA GLY A 180 -9.69 11.23 -11.27
C GLY A 180 -9.91 12.60 -10.63
N ILE A 181 -10.02 12.67 -9.33
CA ILE A 181 -10.13 13.93 -8.58
C ILE A 181 -8.78 14.45 -8.04
N GLY A 182 -7.65 13.80 -8.38
CA GLY A 182 -6.31 14.22 -7.99
C GLY A 182 -5.87 13.76 -6.60
N ARG A 183 -6.50 12.72 -6.05
CA ARG A 183 -6.10 12.07 -4.80
C ARG A 183 -5.26 10.82 -5.06
N PRO A 184 -4.41 10.40 -4.13
CA PRO A 184 -3.72 9.13 -4.27
C PRO A 184 -4.71 7.96 -4.18
N ALA A 185 -4.50 6.93 -5.02
CA ALA A 185 -5.16 5.65 -4.85
C ALA A 185 -4.69 4.98 -3.56
N THR A 186 -5.60 4.26 -2.89
CA THR A 186 -5.30 3.43 -1.72
C THR A 186 -4.75 2.08 -2.13
N LEU A 187 -3.94 1.46 -1.27
CA LEU A 187 -3.54 0.06 -1.42
C LEU A 187 -4.68 -0.82 -0.89
N ILE A 188 -5.06 -1.85 -1.64
CA ILE A 188 -6.14 -2.77 -1.27
C ILE A 188 -5.52 -4.11 -0.87
N PHE A 189 -5.84 -4.56 0.34
CA PHE A 189 -5.43 -5.86 0.87
C PHE A 189 -6.68 -6.70 1.14
N THR A 190 -6.68 -7.94 0.65
CA THR A 190 -7.78 -8.87 0.85
C THR A 190 -7.42 -9.96 1.84
N ARG A 191 -8.36 -10.35 2.69
CA ARG A 191 -8.18 -11.45 3.64
C ARG A 191 -7.80 -12.73 2.91
N ASP A 192 -6.77 -13.39 3.43
CA ASP A 192 -6.45 -14.78 3.13
C ASP A 192 -6.91 -15.66 4.31
N GLN A 193 -6.35 -15.47 5.51
CA GLN A 193 -6.71 -16.25 6.70
C GLN A 193 -6.70 -15.39 7.97
N GLY A 194 -7.48 -15.81 8.97
CA GLY A 194 -7.38 -15.35 10.35
C GLY A 194 -8.21 -14.14 10.73
N ALA A 195 -8.69 -13.33 9.78
CA ALA A 195 -9.43 -12.10 10.09
C ALA A 195 -10.94 -12.33 10.16
N SER A 196 -11.61 -11.53 11.01
CA SER A 196 -13.07 -11.40 11.06
C SER A 196 -13.63 -10.36 10.06
N TRP A 197 -12.80 -9.84 9.17
CA TRP A 197 -13.11 -8.87 8.12
C TRP A 197 -12.60 -9.38 6.76
N ASP A 198 -12.99 -8.75 5.66
CA ASP A 198 -12.75 -9.30 4.32
C ASP A 198 -11.64 -8.58 3.56
N LEU A 199 -11.52 -7.27 3.73
CA LEU A 199 -10.44 -6.47 3.14
C LEU A 199 -10.17 -5.22 3.98
N PHE A 200 -9.00 -4.62 3.76
CA PHE A 200 -8.74 -3.26 4.19
C PHE A 200 -8.09 -2.45 3.06
N THR A 201 -8.30 -1.13 3.13
CA THR A 201 -7.57 -0.18 2.29
C THR A 201 -6.56 0.60 3.13
N LEU A 202 -5.42 0.93 2.53
CA LEU A 202 -4.39 1.77 3.14
C LEU A 202 -4.15 3.00 2.27
N GLY A 203 -4.71 4.12 2.70
CA GLY A 203 -4.44 5.43 2.13
C GLY A 203 -3.13 5.99 2.68
N CYS A 204 -2.25 6.46 1.79
CA CYS A 204 -0.92 6.97 2.12
C CYS A 204 -0.85 8.47 1.81
N TYR A 205 -0.61 9.30 2.81
CA TYR A 205 -0.60 10.75 2.71
C TYR A 205 0.69 11.33 3.29
N ARG A 206 1.14 12.48 2.78
CA ARG A 206 2.31 13.17 3.32
C ARG A 206 2.10 13.62 4.78
N ASP A 207 0.90 14.08 5.08
CA ASP A 207 0.49 14.60 6.39
C ASP A 207 -1.04 14.72 6.47
N LEU A 208 -1.56 15.11 7.62
CA LEU A 208 -2.98 15.35 7.86
C LEU A 208 -3.57 16.45 6.93
N HIS A 209 -2.80 17.48 6.61
CA HIS A 209 -3.24 18.55 5.73
C HIS A 209 -3.48 18.02 4.30
N HIS A 210 -2.57 17.23 3.76
CA HIS A 210 -2.72 16.56 2.48
C HIS A 210 -3.95 15.64 2.43
N TRP A 211 -4.22 14.91 3.52
CA TRP A 211 -5.46 14.13 3.64
C TRP A 211 -6.70 15.01 3.62
N ALA A 212 -6.71 16.12 4.38
CA ALA A 212 -7.86 17.03 4.50
C ALA A 212 -8.13 17.87 3.24
N GLU A 213 -7.10 18.25 2.49
CA GLU A 213 -7.26 19.05 1.25
C GLU A 213 -8.07 18.35 0.18
N SER A 214 -8.04 17.04 0.17
CA SER A 214 -8.72 16.24 -0.83
C SER A 214 -10.24 16.39 -0.86
N TYR A 215 -10.85 17.00 0.15
CA TYR A 215 -12.30 17.27 0.21
C TYR A 215 -12.71 18.60 -0.45
N LYS A 216 -11.78 19.44 -0.91
CA LYS A 216 -12.04 20.79 -1.43
C LYS A 216 -12.37 20.88 -2.93
N LEU A 217 -12.51 19.76 -3.63
CA LEU A 217 -12.67 19.74 -5.08
C LEU A 217 -14.11 20.02 -5.53
N GLY A 218 -14.24 20.81 -6.60
CA GLY A 218 -15.54 21.27 -7.14
C GLY A 218 -16.40 20.13 -7.73
N GLY A 219 -17.74 20.34 -7.72
CA GLY A 219 -18.75 19.35 -8.04
C GLY A 219 -18.64 18.73 -9.44
N GLU A 220 -18.42 19.53 -10.48
CA GLU A 220 -18.34 19.04 -11.88
C GLU A 220 -17.20 18.04 -12.09
N LYS A 221 -16.01 18.33 -11.53
CA LYS A 221 -14.86 17.42 -11.62
C LYS A 221 -15.14 16.10 -10.90
N ARG A 222 -15.81 16.15 -9.74
CA ARG A 222 -16.21 14.96 -8.99
C ARG A 222 -17.22 14.11 -9.76
N GLU A 223 -18.22 14.74 -10.39
CA GLU A 223 -19.21 14.04 -11.20
C GLU A 223 -18.59 13.36 -12.43
N ALA A 224 -17.70 14.04 -13.13
CA ALA A 224 -17.00 13.47 -14.28
C ALA A 224 -16.12 12.28 -13.87
N ALA A 225 -15.38 12.39 -12.77
CA ALA A 225 -14.53 11.32 -12.24
C ALA A 225 -15.36 10.12 -11.75
N ALA A 226 -16.51 10.34 -11.10
CA ALA A 226 -17.37 9.27 -10.65
C ALA A 226 -17.90 8.43 -11.82
N ARG A 227 -18.41 9.09 -12.88
CA ARG A 227 -18.85 8.39 -14.09
C ARG A 227 -17.72 7.66 -14.80
N ALA A 228 -16.53 8.26 -14.90
CA ALA A 228 -15.36 7.62 -15.49
C ALA A 228 -14.89 6.39 -14.68
N ALA A 229 -15.11 6.38 -13.38
CA ALA A 229 -14.81 5.26 -12.49
C ALA A 229 -15.86 4.14 -12.53
N GLY A 230 -17.03 4.37 -13.19
CA GLY A 230 -18.12 3.40 -13.33
C GLY A 230 -19.28 3.61 -12.34
N PHE A 231 -19.29 4.68 -11.55
CA PHE A 231 -20.43 5.04 -10.70
C PHE A 231 -21.46 5.86 -11.50
N GLU A 232 -22.71 5.80 -11.08
CA GLU A 232 -23.78 6.61 -11.70
C GLU A 232 -23.49 8.12 -11.53
N ASN A 233 -23.10 8.53 -10.34
CA ASN A 233 -22.72 9.88 -9.98
C ASN A 233 -21.89 9.86 -8.68
N SER A 234 -21.36 11.01 -8.26
CA SER A 234 -20.52 11.09 -7.05
C SER A 234 -21.31 10.83 -5.76
N ALA A 235 -22.61 11.13 -5.73
CA ALA A 235 -23.46 10.87 -4.56
C ALA A 235 -23.81 9.38 -4.40
N ALA A 236 -23.71 8.57 -5.47
CA ALA A 236 -23.98 7.14 -5.44
C ALA A 236 -22.86 6.30 -4.83
N ILE A 237 -21.63 6.81 -4.73
CA ILE A 237 -20.45 6.06 -4.25
C ILE A 237 -20.68 5.48 -2.85
N GLY A 238 -20.95 6.33 -1.87
CA GLY A 238 -21.17 5.89 -0.49
C GLY A 238 -22.36 4.95 -0.30
N PRO A 239 -23.56 5.23 -0.86
CA PRO A 239 -24.67 4.29 -0.83
C PRO A 239 -24.36 2.95 -1.47
N TYR A 240 -23.64 2.91 -2.60
CA TYR A 240 -23.23 1.65 -3.24
C TYR A 240 -22.30 0.85 -2.34
N MET A 241 -21.23 1.46 -1.81
CA MET A 241 -20.35 0.82 -0.84
C MET A 241 -21.13 0.24 0.34
N ARG A 242 -22.03 1.03 0.95
CA ARG A 242 -22.85 0.59 2.09
C ARG A 242 -23.79 -0.56 1.77
N SER A 243 -24.21 -0.72 0.52
CA SER A 243 -25.04 -1.87 0.10
C SER A 243 -24.26 -3.19 0.04
N LEU A 244 -22.93 -3.13 0.10
CA LEU A 244 -22.03 -4.28 0.00
C LEU A 244 -21.45 -4.73 1.35
N ILE A 245 -21.55 -3.89 2.39
CA ILE A 245 -20.87 -4.12 3.67
C ILE A 245 -21.84 -4.29 4.83
N TYR A 246 -21.43 -5.10 5.78
CA TYR A 246 -22.06 -5.16 7.11
C TYR A 246 -21.57 -3.99 7.96
N MET A 247 -20.28 -3.70 7.95
CA MET A 247 -19.67 -2.55 8.62
C MET A 247 -18.30 -2.21 8.04
N HIS A 248 -17.84 -1.00 8.32
CA HIS A 248 -16.42 -0.62 8.17
C HIS A 248 -15.95 0.16 9.39
N ARG A 249 -14.63 0.21 9.56
CA ARG A 249 -13.98 0.97 10.63
C ARG A 249 -12.86 1.80 10.02
N ASP A 250 -12.80 3.08 10.39
CA ASP A 250 -11.77 4.02 9.96
C ASP A 250 -10.76 4.24 11.07
N THR A 251 -9.49 4.19 10.73
CA THR A 251 -8.38 4.44 11.65
C THR A 251 -7.36 5.35 11.00
N MET A 252 -6.91 6.33 11.74
CA MET A 252 -5.82 7.22 11.34
C MET A 252 -4.53 6.80 12.03
N GLY A 253 -3.42 6.82 11.28
CA GLY A 253 -2.11 6.44 11.76
C GLY A 253 -1.01 7.41 11.35
N VAL A 254 0.09 7.38 12.09
CA VAL A 254 1.30 8.14 11.79
C VAL A 254 2.52 7.23 11.77
N ALA A 255 3.46 7.54 10.86
CA ALA A 255 4.71 6.80 10.76
C ALA A 255 5.49 6.82 12.09
N ILE A 256 6.09 5.67 12.43
CA ILE A 256 7.09 5.55 13.50
C ILE A 256 8.46 5.68 12.83
N ARG A 257 9.21 6.70 13.18
CA ARG A 257 10.55 7.01 12.66
C ARG A 257 11.59 6.92 13.75
#